data_1700b5ba8e21f49498f5e00ad29988ff
#
_entry.id   1700b5ba8e21f49498f5e00ad29988ff
#
_cell.length_a   1.000
_cell.length_b   1.000
_cell.length_c   1.000
_cell.angle_alpha   90.00
_cell.angle_beta   90.00
_cell.angle_gamma   90.00
#
_symmetry.space_group_name_H-M   'P 1'
#
loop_
_entity.id
_entity.type
_entity.pdbx_description
1 polymer ?
#
loop_
_entity_poly.entity_id
_entity_poly.type
_entity_poly.pdbx_seq_one_letter_code
_entity_poly.pdbx_strand_id
1 'polypeptide(L)'
;MLPDIDKLSLAEQVAQMVVVRASGFLFDHQIQYPVWEPPAATLQHWVQDLGVGGVILLGASAGELAIRTQQLQNWAKIPLLIAADIEEGVGQRFGGATWFPPPMALSAIFRKDQKLALDYAEKMGAITAQEALAIGINWVLAPVVDVNNNPDNPVINVRAFGETLDEVSQLACAFIRGAKTHPVLTTAKHFPGHGDTAVDSHLDLPIIPHSTDRLTEVELPPFACAIASGVDTIMTAHLLIPSWDAELPATLSHKILTGQLRQKLGFSGLITTDALVMGAIANRYGASVAPVMAVEAGADILLMPVDPQETINAVCTAVESGRISRSRIRESVERIWQAKSKSHQPVNPTNFIESTAQNDALNTTVEILQHSQIIHGSALSLDKLINTRKLSYKSALNLRNLIVVDDLFLCDFLNKLAPAMTLPAQMGYETQIIDCHTQAISNLEQNHPTLLQMFIRGNPFRSSAELTKAAEDLFKKLLTTDDLQAFVLYGSPYVLQQFIPLLKADIPGIFSYGQMPSAQDCALRTLFGI
;
A
#
# COMPACT_ATOMS: atom_id res chain seq x y z
N MET A 1 -18.52 -5.22 -25.80
CA MET A 1 -19.59 -6.10 -25.23
C MET A 1 -18.93 -7.39 -24.78
N LEU A 2 -19.22 -7.89 -23.58
CA LEU A 2 -18.65 -9.16 -23.10
C LEU A 2 -19.23 -10.33 -23.92
N PRO A 3 -18.41 -11.32 -24.32
CA PRO A 3 -18.90 -12.50 -25.02
C PRO A 3 -19.76 -13.38 -24.11
N ASP A 4 -20.60 -14.18 -24.73
CA ASP A 4 -21.35 -15.24 -24.05
C ASP A 4 -20.38 -16.28 -23.48
N ILE A 5 -20.50 -16.59 -22.19
CA ILE A 5 -19.62 -17.55 -21.48
C ILE A 5 -19.65 -18.92 -22.14
N ASP A 6 -20.80 -19.35 -22.63
CA ASP A 6 -20.98 -20.67 -23.27
C ASP A 6 -20.26 -20.80 -24.62
N LYS A 7 -19.81 -19.69 -25.21
CA LYS A 7 -19.00 -19.67 -26.45
C LYS A 7 -17.51 -19.72 -26.16
N LEU A 8 -17.10 -19.54 -24.92
CA LEU A 8 -15.70 -19.62 -24.53
C LEU A 8 -15.30 -21.09 -24.26
N SER A 9 -14.14 -21.48 -24.77
CA SER A 9 -13.49 -22.74 -24.37
C SER A 9 -13.17 -22.75 -22.88
N LEU A 10 -12.92 -23.92 -22.31
CA LEU A 10 -12.50 -24.03 -20.91
C LEU A 10 -11.24 -23.22 -20.63
N ALA A 11 -10.25 -23.26 -21.54
CA ALA A 11 -9.00 -22.51 -21.38
C ALA A 11 -9.24 -21.00 -21.38
N GLU A 12 -10.11 -20.49 -22.25
CA GLU A 12 -10.49 -19.06 -22.27
C GLU A 12 -11.24 -18.65 -20.99
N GLN A 13 -12.13 -19.52 -20.47
CA GLN A 13 -12.82 -19.27 -19.20
C GLN A 13 -11.81 -19.21 -18.04
N VAL A 14 -10.88 -20.14 -17.95
CA VAL A 14 -9.83 -20.18 -16.91
C VAL A 14 -8.87 -18.99 -17.07
N ALA A 15 -8.50 -18.61 -18.30
CA ALA A 15 -7.65 -17.45 -18.55
C ALA A 15 -8.27 -16.15 -17.98
N GLN A 16 -9.60 -16.01 -18.01
CA GLN A 16 -10.29 -14.86 -17.42
C GLN A 16 -10.18 -14.79 -15.89
N MET A 17 -9.84 -15.89 -15.21
CA MET A 17 -9.58 -15.94 -13.78
C MET A 17 -8.14 -15.49 -13.44
N VAL A 18 -7.24 -15.36 -14.42
CA VAL A 18 -5.82 -15.03 -14.20
C VAL A 18 -5.59 -13.53 -14.34
N VAL A 19 -4.91 -12.95 -13.35
CA VAL A 19 -4.47 -11.55 -13.34
C VAL A 19 -2.95 -11.52 -13.19
N VAL A 20 -2.26 -11.01 -14.22
CA VAL A 20 -0.79 -11.00 -14.28
C VAL A 20 -0.22 -9.65 -13.86
N ARG A 21 1.02 -9.64 -13.33
CA ARG A 21 1.73 -8.40 -13.07
C ARG A 21 2.30 -7.82 -14.34
N ALA A 22 2.27 -6.51 -14.46
CA ALA A 22 2.85 -5.75 -15.55
C ALA A 22 3.47 -4.45 -15.05
N SER A 23 4.53 -4.00 -15.72
CA SER A 23 5.09 -2.68 -15.49
C SER A 23 4.16 -1.59 -16.06
N GLY A 24 4.00 -0.49 -15.32
CA GLY A 24 3.33 0.72 -15.80
C GLY A 24 4.17 1.49 -16.82
N PHE A 25 5.49 1.30 -16.83
CA PHE A 25 6.40 1.95 -17.79
C PHE A 25 6.16 1.48 -19.22
N LEU A 26 6.37 2.39 -20.18
CA LEU A 26 6.15 2.11 -21.61
C LEU A 26 7.27 1.29 -22.23
N PHE A 27 8.50 1.38 -21.70
CA PHE A 27 9.68 0.79 -22.31
C PHE A 27 10.32 -0.26 -21.40
N ASP A 28 10.71 -1.40 -21.95
CA ASP A 28 11.25 -2.55 -21.23
C ASP A 28 12.52 -2.23 -20.38
N HIS A 29 13.35 -1.28 -20.84
CA HIS A 29 14.55 -0.89 -20.08
C HIS A 29 14.25 -0.14 -18.76
N GLN A 30 13.01 0.28 -18.55
CA GLN A 30 12.54 0.94 -17.34
C GLN A 30 11.94 -0.03 -16.32
N ILE A 31 11.76 -1.32 -16.68
CA ILE A 31 11.22 -2.34 -15.78
C ILE A 31 12.08 -2.45 -14.53
N GLN A 32 11.46 -2.25 -13.36
CA GLN A 32 12.15 -2.26 -12.07
C GLN A 32 12.26 -3.67 -11.47
N TYR A 33 11.28 -4.53 -11.76
CA TYR A 33 11.17 -5.87 -11.16
C TYR A 33 11.06 -6.96 -12.24
N PRO A 34 12.13 -7.21 -13.02
CA PRO A 34 12.08 -8.10 -14.20
C PRO A 34 11.75 -9.57 -13.86
N VAL A 35 11.88 -9.97 -12.59
CA VAL A 35 11.47 -11.32 -12.12
C VAL A 35 9.94 -11.49 -12.20
N TRP A 36 9.17 -10.41 -12.03
CA TRP A 36 7.71 -10.44 -11.97
C TRP A 36 7.04 -9.65 -13.09
N GLU A 37 7.76 -8.69 -13.68
CA GLU A 37 7.26 -7.80 -14.73
C GLU A 37 7.84 -8.25 -16.07
N PRO A 38 7.04 -8.87 -16.95
CA PRO A 38 7.53 -9.37 -18.22
C PRO A 38 7.81 -8.23 -19.19
N PRO A 39 8.71 -8.45 -20.17
CA PRO A 39 8.86 -7.55 -21.32
C PRO A 39 7.55 -7.40 -22.10
N ALA A 40 7.42 -6.29 -22.82
CA ALA A 40 6.21 -5.93 -23.56
C ALA A 40 5.71 -7.03 -24.53
N ALA A 41 6.63 -7.74 -25.22
CA ALA A 41 6.26 -8.83 -26.12
C ALA A 41 5.61 -10.01 -25.39
N THR A 42 6.13 -10.41 -24.23
CA THR A 42 5.56 -11.48 -23.39
C THR A 42 4.21 -11.04 -22.81
N LEU A 43 4.12 -9.80 -22.33
CA LEU A 43 2.87 -9.23 -21.82
C LEU A 43 1.79 -9.18 -22.89
N GLN A 44 2.14 -8.78 -24.11
CA GLN A 44 1.22 -8.79 -25.26
C GLN A 44 0.72 -10.20 -25.56
N HIS A 45 1.60 -11.19 -25.55
CA HIS A 45 1.22 -12.59 -25.73
C HIS A 45 0.23 -13.05 -24.63
N TRP A 46 0.48 -12.71 -23.37
CA TRP A 46 -0.43 -13.08 -22.29
C TRP A 46 -1.82 -12.44 -22.42
N VAL A 47 -1.85 -11.17 -22.84
CA VAL A 47 -3.12 -10.43 -22.99
C VAL A 47 -3.86 -10.83 -24.26
N GLN A 48 -3.16 -10.92 -25.40
CA GLN A 48 -3.78 -11.11 -26.72
C GLN A 48 -4.03 -12.58 -27.05
N ASP A 49 -3.07 -13.49 -26.74
CA ASP A 49 -3.11 -14.88 -27.17
C ASP A 49 -3.63 -15.79 -26.06
N LEU A 50 -3.09 -15.72 -24.83
CA LEU A 50 -3.63 -16.44 -23.70
C LEU A 50 -4.98 -15.91 -23.23
N GLY A 51 -5.24 -14.61 -23.40
CA GLY A 51 -6.48 -13.98 -23.02
C GLY A 51 -6.69 -13.87 -21.53
N VAL A 52 -5.64 -13.50 -20.75
CA VAL A 52 -5.75 -13.30 -19.30
C VAL A 52 -6.83 -12.26 -18.95
N GLY A 53 -7.48 -12.45 -17.80
CA GLY A 53 -8.64 -11.65 -17.38
C GLY A 53 -8.31 -10.26 -16.90
N GLY A 54 -7.05 -10.01 -16.49
CA GLY A 54 -6.65 -8.70 -16.00
C GLY A 54 -5.14 -8.56 -15.80
N VAL A 55 -4.74 -7.35 -15.39
CA VAL A 55 -3.37 -7.00 -15.04
C VAL A 55 -3.34 -6.21 -13.74
N ILE A 56 -2.27 -6.37 -12.96
CA ILE A 56 -1.92 -5.49 -11.84
C ILE A 56 -0.68 -4.68 -12.21
N LEU A 57 -0.74 -3.35 -12.06
CA LEU A 57 0.27 -2.42 -12.52
C LEU A 57 1.07 -1.82 -11.37
N LEU A 58 2.36 -1.59 -11.61
CA LEU A 58 3.25 -0.90 -10.69
C LEU A 58 4.24 -0.01 -11.46
N GLY A 59 4.58 1.14 -10.83
CA GLY A 59 5.57 2.09 -11.35
C GLY A 59 5.08 2.92 -12.53
N ALA A 60 5.85 3.88 -12.94
CA ALA A 60 5.60 4.90 -13.96
C ALA A 60 4.88 6.16 -13.45
N SER A 61 4.77 7.16 -14.31
CA SER A 61 3.94 8.33 -14.08
C SER A 61 2.48 8.08 -14.45
N ALA A 62 1.56 8.87 -13.90
CA ALA A 62 0.14 8.81 -14.25
C ALA A 62 -0.09 8.98 -15.77
N GLY A 63 0.71 9.83 -16.43
CA GLY A 63 0.64 10.03 -17.89
C GLY A 63 1.04 8.80 -18.70
N GLU A 64 2.15 8.16 -18.33
CA GLU A 64 2.57 6.90 -18.97
C GLU A 64 1.53 5.80 -18.76
N LEU A 65 0.99 5.74 -17.53
CA LEU A 65 0.00 4.73 -17.18
C LEU A 65 -1.28 4.87 -18.01
N ALA A 66 -1.77 6.10 -18.23
CA ALA A 66 -2.94 6.34 -19.09
C ALA A 66 -2.74 5.80 -20.53
N ILE A 67 -1.53 5.92 -21.07
CA ILE A 67 -1.16 5.35 -22.37
C ILE A 67 -1.05 3.82 -22.28
N ARG A 68 -0.39 3.31 -21.23
CA ARG A 68 -0.17 1.87 -21.05
C ARG A 68 -1.50 1.12 -20.87
N THR A 69 -2.41 1.64 -20.08
CA THR A 69 -3.72 1.01 -19.84
C THR A 69 -4.55 0.96 -21.13
N GLN A 70 -4.51 2.01 -21.94
CA GLN A 70 -5.15 2.01 -23.27
C GLN A 70 -4.51 0.97 -24.19
N GLN A 71 -3.18 0.87 -24.22
CA GLN A 71 -2.46 -0.15 -24.99
C GLN A 71 -2.87 -1.57 -24.59
N LEU A 72 -2.93 -1.86 -23.29
CA LEU A 72 -3.35 -3.14 -22.75
C LEU A 72 -4.79 -3.48 -23.15
N GLN A 73 -5.70 -2.52 -23.03
CA GLN A 73 -7.11 -2.72 -23.44
C GLN A 73 -7.23 -2.95 -24.97
N ASN A 74 -6.38 -2.31 -25.78
CA ASN A 74 -6.37 -2.50 -27.24
C ASN A 74 -5.83 -3.89 -27.65
N TRP A 75 -4.93 -4.49 -26.88
CA TRP A 75 -4.46 -5.86 -27.11
C TRP A 75 -5.50 -6.91 -26.72
N ALA A 76 -6.34 -6.59 -25.73
CA ALA A 76 -7.28 -7.53 -25.16
C ALA A 76 -8.50 -7.77 -26.04
N LYS A 77 -8.87 -9.03 -26.27
CA LYS A 77 -10.13 -9.43 -26.94
C LYS A 77 -11.35 -9.23 -26.04
N ILE A 78 -11.16 -9.38 -24.73
CA ILE A 78 -12.16 -9.19 -23.68
C ILE A 78 -11.64 -8.11 -22.75
N PRO A 79 -12.41 -7.06 -22.40
CA PRO A 79 -11.95 -5.98 -21.55
C PRO A 79 -11.27 -6.47 -20.28
N LEU A 80 -10.11 -5.89 -19.95
CA LEU A 80 -9.31 -6.27 -18.79
C LEU A 80 -9.82 -5.64 -17.50
N LEU A 81 -9.71 -6.37 -16.40
CA LEU A 81 -9.59 -5.76 -15.08
C LEU A 81 -8.16 -5.23 -14.94
N ILE A 82 -8.02 -3.92 -14.67
CA ILE A 82 -6.74 -3.26 -14.46
C ILE A 82 -6.67 -2.82 -13.01
N ALA A 83 -5.82 -3.51 -12.25
CA ALA A 83 -5.69 -3.34 -10.80
C ALA A 83 -4.43 -2.57 -10.42
N ALA A 84 -4.45 -1.92 -9.26
CA ALA A 84 -3.26 -1.40 -8.59
C ALA A 84 -3.43 -1.31 -7.07
N ASP A 85 -2.31 -1.49 -6.34
CA ASP A 85 -2.20 -1.25 -4.89
C ASP A 85 -2.03 0.25 -4.63
N ILE A 86 -3.14 0.98 -4.60
CA ILE A 86 -3.19 2.43 -4.40
C ILE A 86 -3.93 2.79 -3.11
N GLU A 87 -3.46 2.22 -2.01
CA GLU A 87 -4.04 2.35 -0.66
C GLU A 87 -3.99 3.79 -0.13
N GLU A 88 -3.01 4.56 -0.58
CA GLU A 88 -2.75 5.97 -0.23
C GLU A 88 -3.05 6.91 -1.41
N GLY A 89 -3.98 6.53 -2.27
CA GLY A 89 -4.24 7.26 -3.52
C GLY A 89 -3.32 6.84 -4.66
N VAL A 90 -3.64 7.33 -5.85
CA VAL A 90 -2.94 6.97 -7.10
C VAL A 90 -1.47 7.37 -7.05
N GLY A 91 -1.15 8.52 -6.44
CA GLY A 91 0.21 9.05 -6.32
C GLY A 91 1.16 8.19 -5.49
N GLN A 92 0.64 7.23 -4.70
CA GLN A 92 1.48 6.25 -3.99
C GLN A 92 2.35 5.41 -4.94
N ARG A 93 1.85 5.15 -6.14
CA ARG A 93 2.49 4.26 -7.12
C ARG A 93 2.82 4.95 -8.44
N PHE A 94 2.10 6.02 -8.78
CA PHE A 94 2.14 6.65 -10.08
C PHE A 94 2.33 8.17 -9.93
N GLY A 95 3.56 8.62 -10.18
CA GLY A 95 3.92 10.03 -10.02
C GLY A 95 3.03 10.97 -10.86
N GLY A 96 2.66 12.12 -10.26
CA GLY A 96 1.80 13.12 -10.91
C GLY A 96 0.31 13.02 -10.55
N ALA A 97 -0.06 12.10 -9.65
CA ALA A 97 -1.39 11.99 -9.07
C ALA A 97 -1.35 12.25 -7.56
N THR A 98 -2.51 12.29 -6.90
CA THR A 98 -2.61 12.58 -5.47
C THR A 98 -2.05 11.42 -4.63
N TRP A 99 -1.13 11.76 -3.73
CA TRP A 99 -0.58 10.85 -2.73
C TRP A 99 -1.02 11.29 -1.35
N PHE A 100 -1.94 10.56 -0.76
CA PHE A 100 -2.43 10.78 0.60
C PHE A 100 -1.44 10.23 1.65
N PRO A 101 -1.47 10.73 2.89
CA PRO A 101 -0.79 10.03 3.98
C PRO A 101 -1.39 8.63 4.19
N PRO A 102 -0.62 7.71 4.81
CA PRO A 102 -1.11 6.38 5.12
C PRO A 102 -2.44 6.39 5.87
N PRO A 103 -3.31 5.40 5.67
CA PRO A 103 -4.63 5.32 6.30
C PRO A 103 -4.64 5.49 7.81
N MET A 104 -3.60 5.06 8.54
CA MET A 104 -3.47 5.22 9.99
C MET A 104 -3.43 6.70 10.43
N ALA A 105 -3.10 7.65 9.55
CA ALA A 105 -3.23 9.08 9.84
C ALA A 105 -4.67 9.48 10.17
N LEU A 106 -5.64 8.83 9.53
CA LEU A 106 -7.06 9.06 9.79
C LEU A 106 -7.50 8.54 11.17
N SER A 107 -6.91 7.44 11.66
CA SER A 107 -7.13 6.97 13.02
C SER A 107 -6.69 8.00 14.08
N ALA A 108 -5.56 8.68 13.86
CA ALA A 108 -5.13 9.76 14.76
C ALA A 108 -6.11 10.94 14.80
N ILE A 109 -6.79 11.24 13.68
CA ILE A 109 -7.85 12.24 13.61
C ILE A 109 -9.13 11.70 14.25
N PHE A 110 -9.50 10.45 13.98
CA PHE A 110 -10.70 9.79 14.50
C PHE A 110 -10.79 9.84 16.03
N ARG A 111 -9.65 9.66 16.71
CA ARG A 111 -9.54 9.76 18.18
C ARG A 111 -9.81 11.16 18.72
N LYS A 112 -9.72 12.21 17.89
CA LYS A 112 -9.96 13.61 18.25
C LYS A 112 -11.31 14.11 17.74
N ASP A 113 -11.63 13.80 16.49
CA ASP A 113 -12.85 14.17 15.77
C ASP A 113 -13.25 13.06 14.79
N GLN A 114 -14.13 12.18 15.26
CA GLN A 114 -14.61 11.03 14.50
C GLN A 114 -15.27 11.45 13.19
N LYS A 115 -16.12 12.50 13.23
CA LYS A 115 -16.84 12.95 12.05
C LYS A 115 -15.89 13.45 10.96
N LEU A 116 -14.94 14.29 11.34
CA LEU A 116 -13.94 14.84 10.42
C LEU A 116 -13.11 13.71 9.77
N ALA A 117 -12.70 12.71 10.56
CA ALA A 117 -11.94 11.58 10.04
C ALA A 117 -12.75 10.74 9.04
N LEU A 118 -14.03 10.52 9.29
CA LEU A 118 -14.94 9.82 8.36
C LEU A 118 -15.14 10.60 7.06
N ASP A 119 -15.30 11.92 7.15
CA ASP A 119 -15.43 12.80 5.98
C ASP A 119 -14.15 12.75 5.13
N TYR A 120 -12.96 12.74 5.76
CA TYR A 120 -11.68 12.58 5.05
C TYR A 120 -11.51 11.18 4.44
N ALA A 121 -11.90 10.12 5.13
CA ALA A 121 -11.84 8.77 4.59
C ALA A 121 -12.73 8.61 3.35
N GLU A 122 -13.93 9.19 3.36
CA GLU A 122 -14.85 9.19 2.22
C GLU A 122 -14.29 10.00 1.05
N LYS A 123 -13.75 11.20 1.28
CA LYS A 123 -13.05 12.00 0.26
C LYS A 123 -11.85 11.26 -0.33
N MET A 124 -11.01 10.65 0.51
CA MET A 124 -9.86 9.85 0.07
C MET A 124 -10.28 8.73 -0.87
N GLY A 125 -11.35 8.00 -0.54
CA GLY A 125 -11.91 6.95 -1.39
C GLY A 125 -12.43 7.49 -2.73
N ALA A 126 -13.19 8.58 -2.72
CA ALA A 126 -13.75 9.19 -3.92
C ALA A 126 -12.65 9.71 -4.87
N ILE A 127 -11.68 10.44 -4.35
CA ILE A 127 -10.55 10.99 -5.12
C ILE A 127 -9.70 9.85 -5.69
N THR A 128 -9.38 8.84 -4.89
CA THR A 128 -8.62 7.66 -5.36
C THR A 128 -9.33 6.97 -6.52
N ALA A 129 -10.65 6.77 -6.43
CA ALA A 129 -11.44 6.15 -7.49
C ALA A 129 -11.51 7.02 -8.76
N GLN A 130 -11.71 8.32 -8.61
CA GLN A 130 -11.76 9.27 -9.72
C GLN A 130 -10.44 9.29 -10.49
N GLU A 131 -9.33 9.45 -9.79
CA GLU A 131 -8.00 9.50 -10.40
C GLU A 131 -7.60 8.14 -11.01
N ALA A 132 -7.94 7.03 -10.36
CA ALA A 132 -7.72 5.67 -10.88
C ALA A 132 -8.37 5.49 -12.25
N LEU A 133 -9.65 5.85 -12.38
CA LEU A 133 -10.38 5.77 -13.65
C LEU A 133 -9.79 6.69 -14.73
N ALA A 134 -9.32 7.89 -14.35
CA ALA A 134 -8.71 8.84 -15.28
C ALA A 134 -7.47 8.28 -15.98
N ILE A 135 -6.74 7.38 -15.33
CA ILE A 135 -5.54 6.72 -15.87
C ILE A 135 -5.78 5.25 -16.29
N GLY A 136 -7.04 4.81 -16.30
CA GLY A 136 -7.46 3.49 -16.77
C GLY A 136 -7.38 2.35 -15.78
N ILE A 137 -7.12 2.62 -14.52
CA ILE A 137 -7.28 1.64 -13.42
C ILE A 137 -8.77 1.55 -13.09
N ASN A 138 -9.34 0.35 -13.19
CA ASN A 138 -10.76 0.11 -12.91
C ASN A 138 -10.97 -0.81 -11.69
N TRP A 139 -9.88 -1.21 -11.02
CA TRP A 139 -9.89 -2.06 -9.84
C TRP A 139 -8.87 -1.57 -8.81
N VAL A 140 -9.35 -0.94 -7.74
CA VAL A 140 -8.56 -0.43 -6.62
C VAL A 140 -8.39 -1.54 -5.58
N LEU A 141 -7.14 -1.96 -5.34
CA LEU A 141 -6.81 -2.95 -4.32
C LEU A 141 -6.69 -2.28 -2.94
N ALA A 142 -7.78 -1.63 -2.52
CA ALA A 142 -7.99 -0.97 -1.24
C ALA A 142 -9.50 -0.94 -0.91
N PRO A 143 -9.86 -0.81 0.39
CA PRO A 143 -9.03 -0.51 1.56
C PRO A 143 -8.42 -1.74 2.23
N VAL A 144 -7.35 -1.52 3.02
CA VAL A 144 -6.87 -2.47 4.04
C VAL A 144 -7.84 -2.43 5.22
N VAL A 145 -8.42 -3.58 5.57
CA VAL A 145 -9.37 -3.73 6.69
C VAL A 145 -8.80 -4.59 7.83
N ASP A 146 -7.50 -4.83 7.80
CA ASP A 146 -6.78 -5.47 8.90
C ASP A 146 -6.75 -4.55 10.11
N VAL A 147 -7.00 -5.09 11.31
CA VAL A 147 -6.87 -4.37 12.58
C VAL A 147 -5.43 -4.49 13.07
N ASN A 148 -4.64 -3.40 13.01
CA ASN A 148 -3.22 -3.44 13.38
C ASN A 148 -3.03 -3.37 14.90
N ASN A 149 -3.46 -4.40 15.61
CA ASN A 149 -3.37 -4.50 17.07
C ASN A 149 -2.02 -5.06 17.55
N ASN A 150 -1.10 -5.38 16.65
CA ASN A 150 0.27 -5.76 16.94
C ASN A 150 1.23 -4.68 16.42
N PRO A 151 1.90 -3.90 17.29
CA PRO A 151 2.83 -2.84 16.87
C PRO A 151 4.08 -3.39 16.15
N ASP A 152 4.41 -4.67 16.36
CA ASP A 152 5.55 -5.33 15.70
C ASP A 152 5.21 -5.88 14.31
N ASN A 153 3.99 -5.64 13.81
CA ASN A 153 3.60 -6.08 12.47
C ASN A 153 4.41 -5.35 11.39
N PRO A 154 5.25 -6.08 10.62
CA PRO A 154 6.11 -5.46 9.63
C PRO A 154 5.38 -5.15 8.31
N VAL A 155 4.21 -5.76 8.06
CA VAL A 155 3.50 -5.74 6.78
C VAL A 155 2.36 -4.74 6.77
N ILE A 156 1.52 -4.74 7.79
CA ILE A 156 0.31 -3.91 7.85
C ILE A 156 0.66 -2.53 8.39
N ASN A 157 1.06 -2.41 9.65
CA ASN A 157 1.54 -1.15 10.24
C ASN A 157 0.64 0.04 9.86
N VAL A 158 1.20 1.13 9.31
CA VAL A 158 0.49 2.36 8.93
C VAL A 158 -0.50 2.19 7.76
N ARG A 159 -0.49 1.06 7.05
CA ARG A 159 -1.45 0.73 5.99
C ARG A 159 -2.87 0.49 6.53
N ALA A 160 -3.00 0.05 7.79
CA ALA A 160 -4.29 -0.11 8.45
C ALA A 160 -4.94 1.25 8.74
N PHE A 161 -6.27 1.27 8.75
CA PHE A 161 -7.06 2.42 9.20
C PHE A 161 -7.06 2.60 10.73
N GLY A 162 -6.37 1.76 11.47
CA GLY A 162 -6.25 1.87 12.92
C GLY A 162 -5.83 0.59 13.62
N GLU A 163 -5.84 0.66 14.95
CA GLU A 163 -5.44 -0.39 15.87
C GLU A 163 -6.63 -1.07 16.54
N THR A 164 -7.82 -0.50 16.40
CA THR A 164 -9.05 -1.01 16.99
C THR A 164 -10.08 -1.37 15.92
N LEU A 165 -10.94 -2.32 16.26
CA LEU A 165 -12.06 -2.74 15.44
C LEU A 165 -12.93 -1.56 14.98
N ASP A 166 -13.21 -0.62 15.89
CA ASP A 166 -14.10 0.51 15.63
C ASP A 166 -13.48 1.48 14.61
N GLU A 167 -12.22 1.86 14.80
CA GLU A 167 -11.48 2.72 13.86
C GLU A 167 -11.47 2.11 12.45
N VAL A 168 -11.01 0.85 12.35
CA VAL A 168 -10.86 0.19 11.05
C VAL A 168 -12.19 0.02 10.35
N SER A 169 -13.23 -0.47 11.06
CA SER A 169 -14.53 -0.69 10.43
C SER A 169 -15.15 0.59 9.91
N GLN A 170 -15.17 1.66 10.71
CA GLN A 170 -15.82 2.89 10.31
C GLN A 170 -15.07 3.63 9.19
N LEU A 171 -13.74 3.76 9.32
CA LEU A 171 -12.91 4.47 8.34
C LEU A 171 -12.83 3.73 7.00
N ALA A 172 -12.61 2.41 7.02
CA ALA A 172 -12.58 1.63 5.78
C ALA A 172 -13.94 1.61 5.07
N CYS A 173 -15.05 1.53 5.82
CA CYS A 173 -16.38 1.62 5.25
C CYS A 173 -16.67 3.01 4.66
N ALA A 174 -16.14 4.10 5.26
CA ALA A 174 -16.23 5.44 4.69
C ALA A 174 -15.42 5.54 3.38
N PHE A 175 -14.20 5.01 3.34
CA PHE A 175 -13.41 4.92 2.10
C PHE A 175 -14.17 4.16 0.99
N ILE A 176 -14.77 3.01 1.29
CA ILE A 176 -15.57 2.23 0.33
C ILE A 176 -16.73 3.07 -0.20
N ARG A 177 -17.49 3.76 0.68
CA ARG A 177 -18.61 4.63 0.25
C ARG A 177 -18.13 5.72 -0.71
N GLY A 178 -17.02 6.39 -0.38
CA GLY A 178 -16.43 7.40 -1.25
C GLY A 178 -16.03 6.82 -2.62
N ALA A 179 -15.29 5.71 -2.63
CA ALA A 179 -14.85 5.09 -3.88
C ALA A 179 -16.03 4.65 -4.76
N LYS A 180 -17.12 4.19 -4.17
CA LYS A 180 -18.32 3.75 -4.90
C LYS A 180 -19.15 4.87 -5.54
N THR A 181 -18.80 6.13 -5.31
CA THR A 181 -19.37 7.25 -6.11
C THR A 181 -18.91 7.21 -7.57
N HIS A 182 -17.91 6.38 -7.87
CA HIS A 182 -17.35 6.14 -9.19
C HIS A 182 -17.44 4.65 -9.59
N PRO A 183 -17.50 4.31 -10.88
CA PRO A 183 -17.64 2.93 -11.36
C PRO A 183 -16.31 2.18 -11.32
N VAL A 184 -15.68 2.09 -10.15
CA VAL A 184 -14.44 1.36 -9.87
C VAL A 184 -14.76 0.18 -8.96
N LEU A 185 -13.98 -0.90 -9.05
CA LEU A 185 -14.02 -2.00 -8.09
C LEU A 185 -13.14 -1.67 -6.89
N THR A 186 -13.63 -1.99 -5.69
CA THR A 186 -12.91 -1.88 -4.41
C THR A 186 -12.58 -3.25 -3.84
N THR A 187 -11.53 -3.33 -3.01
CA THR A 187 -11.05 -4.60 -2.43
C THR A 187 -10.79 -4.46 -0.95
N ALA A 188 -11.53 -5.20 -0.12
CA ALA A 188 -11.17 -5.35 1.29
C ALA A 188 -10.09 -6.44 1.46
N LYS A 189 -9.03 -6.14 2.22
CA LYS A 189 -7.88 -7.03 2.38
C LYS A 189 -7.22 -6.91 3.75
N HIS A 190 -6.60 -7.96 4.25
CA HIS A 190 -6.34 -9.30 3.68
C HIS A 190 -7.09 -10.35 4.50
N PHE A 191 -8.11 -10.96 3.91
CA PHE A 191 -9.01 -11.89 4.61
C PHE A 191 -8.28 -13.15 5.10
N PRO A 192 -8.50 -13.59 6.35
CA PRO A 192 -9.50 -13.10 7.30
C PRO A 192 -8.98 -12.07 8.34
N GLY A 193 -7.85 -11.43 8.11
CA GLY A 193 -7.23 -10.41 8.95
C GLY A 193 -5.74 -10.70 9.19
N HIS A 194 -4.88 -9.77 8.77
CA HIS A 194 -3.41 -9.90 8.84
C HIS A 194 -2.79 -8.96 9.89
N GLY A 195 -3.64 -8.27 10.70
CA GLY A 195 -3.17 -7.21 11.59
C GLY A 195 -2.38 -7.69 12.81
N ASP A 196 -2.61 -8.92 13.27
CA ASP A 196 -1.94 -9.52 14.45
C ASP A 196 -0.91 -10.58 14.04
N THR A 197 0.05 -10.18 13.20
CA THR A 197 1.18 -11.03 12.82
C THR A 197 2.51 -10.31 13.03
N ALA A 198 3.55 -11.05 13.42
CA ALA A 198 4.93 -10.55 13.54
C ALA A 198 5.84 -11.10 12.43
N VAL A 199 5.29 -11.84 11.45
CA VAL A 199 6.03 -12.47 10.34
C VAL A 199 5.54 -11.89 9.02
N ASP A 200 6.45 -11.63 8.11
CA ASP A 200 6.14 -11.14 6.77
C ASP A 200 5.74 -12.30 5.85
N SER A 201 4.49 -12.28 5.36
CA SER A 201 3.93 -13.28 4.44
C SER A 201 4.59 -13.31 3.05
N HIS A 202 5.36 -12.28 2.70
CA HIS A 202 6.17 -12.29 1.49
C HIS A 202 7.36 -13.25 1.59
N LEU A 203 7.83 -13.52 2.82
CA LEU A 203 9.02 -14.33 3.09
C LEU A 203 8.67 -15.73 3.59
N ASP A 204 7.75 -15.85 4.55
CA ASP A 204 7.33 -17.13 5.13
C ASP A 204 5.83 -17.11 5.47
N LEU A 205 5.26 -18.25 5.85
CA LEU A 205 3.85 -18.41 6.16
C LEU A 205 3.57 -18.00 7.63
N PRO A 206 2.92 -16.85 7.88
CA PRO A 206 2.55 -16.44 9.22
C PRO A 206 1.45 -17.36 9.79
N ILE A 207 1.49 -17.55 11.10
CA ILE A 207 0.49 -18.32 11.84
C ILE A 207 -0.28 -17.39 12.78
N ILE A 208 -1.61 -17.43 12.72
CA ILE A 208 -2.49 -16.76 13.68
C ILE A 208 -3.07 -17.81 14.63
N PRO A 209 -2.55 -17.92 15.86
CA PRO A 209 -2.92 -18.97 16.79
C PRO A 209 -4.20 -18.67 17.58
N HIS A 210 -5.02 -17.74 17.11
CA HIS A 210 -6.21 -17.29 17.82
C HIS A 210 -7.35 -18.31 17.79
N SER A 211 -8.19 -18.28 18.83
CA SER A 211 -9.44 -19.03 18.88
C SER A 211 -10.45 -18.50 17.86
N THR A 212 -11.42 -19.34 17.48
CA THR A 212 -12.54 -18.94 16.61
C THR A 212 -13.32 -17.75 17.17
N ASP A 213 -13.50 -17.69 18.49
CA ASP A 213 -14.21 -16.58 19.15
C ASP A 213 -13.46 -15.26 18.94
N ARG A 214 -12.13 -15.25 19.20
CA ARG A 214 -11.29 -14.07 19.01
C ARG A 214 -11.31 -13.57 17.55
N LEU A 215 -11.18 -14.49 16.58
CA LEU A 215 -11.26 -14.15 15.16
C LEU A 215 -12.63 -13.57 14.78
N THR A 216 -13.70 -14.09 15.36
CA THR A 216 -15.07 -13.64 15.11
C THR A 216 -15.33 -12.26 15.74
N GLU A 217 -14.70 -11.94 16.84
CA GLU A 217 -14.91 -10.70 17.59
C GLU A 217 -14.04 -9.53 17.06
N VAL A 218 -12.89 -9.80 16.47
CA VAL A 218 -11.92 -8.75 16.10
C VAL A 218 -11.61 -8.73 14.62
N GLU A 219 -11.19 -9.87 14.03
CA GLU A 219 -10.70 -9.89 12.65
C GLU A 219 -11.83 -9.86 11.60
N LEU A 220 -12.96 -10.57 11.84
CA LEU A 220 -14.05 -10.66 10.87
C LEU A 220 -14.96 -9.43 10.76
N PRO A 221 -15.27 -8.68 11.82
CA PRO A 221 -16.24 -7.59 11.73
C PRO A 221 -15.88 -6.49 10.72
N PRO A 222 -14.60 -6.07 10.51
CA PRO A 222 -14.27 -5.12 9.46
C PRO A 222 -14.63 -5.63 8.07
N PHE A 223 -14.47 -6.93 7.80
CA PHE A 223 -14.89 -7.54 6.53
C PHE A 223 -16.42 -7.58 6.41
N ALA A 224 -17.14 -7.90 7.48
CA ALA A 224 -18.59 -7.84 7.49
C ALA A 224 -19.11 -6.41 7.21
N CYS A 225 -18.46 -5.39 7.79
CA CYS A 225 -18.78 -3.98 7.52
C CYS A 225 -18.48 -3.61 6.05
N ALA A 226 -17.34 -4.05 5.51
CA ALA A 226 -16.98 -3.82 4.12
C ALA A 226 -17.98 -4.48 3.16
N ILE A 227 -18.43 -5.71 3.44
CA ILE A 227 -19.47 -6.42 2.69
C ILE A 227 -20.79 -5.63 2.73
N ALA A 228 -21.22 -5.18 3.91
CA ALA A 228 -22.42 -4.37 4.09
C ALA A 228 -22.33 -3.01 3.36
N SER A 229 -21.12 -2.44 3.25
CA SER A 229 -20.83 -1.22 2.47
C SER A 229 -20.75 -1.49 0.97
N GLY A 230 -20.87 -2.76 0.55
CA GLY A 230 -20.92 -3.19 -0.85
C GLY A 230 -19.56 -3.22 -1.53
N VAL A 231 -18.50 -3.64 -0.83
CA VAL A 231 -17.20 -3.92 -1.43
C VAL A 231 -17.34 -4.96 -2.55
N ASP A 232 -16.59 -4.78 -3.64
CA ASP A 232 -16.73 -5.61 -4.84
C ASP A 232 -15.91 -6.88 -4.76
N THR A 233 -14.73 -6.79 -4.15
CA THR A 233 -13.79 -7.90 -4.06
C THR A 233 -13.24 -8.04 -2.64
N ILE A 234 -12.88 -9.27 -2.26
CA ILE A 234 -12.14 -9.55 -1.03
C ILE A 234 -10.88 -10.31 -1.43
N MET A 235 -9.72 -9.78 -1.02
CA MET A 235 -8.43 -10.42 -1.21
C MET A 235 -8.09 -11.29 -0.01
N THR A 236 -7.67 -12.53 -0.29
CA THR A 236 -7.28 -13.49 0.76
C THR A 236 -5.87 -13.18 1.27
N ALA A 237 -5.59 -13.59 2.51
CA ALA A 237 -4.24 -13.55 3.07
C ALA A 237 -3.57 -14.93 3.01
N HIS A 238 -2.25 -14.94 2.86
CA HIS A 238 -1.45 -16.17 3.00
C HIS A 238 -1.13 -16.42 4.47
N LEU A 239 -2.13 -16.87 5.24
CA LEU A 239 -2.08 -17.07 6.68
C LEU A 239 -2.54 -18.47 7.06
N LEU A 240 -1.83 -19.13 7.97
CA LEU A 240 -2.30 -20.35 8.60
C LEU A 240 -3.09 -20.02 9.86
N ILE A 241 -4.32 -20.54 9.94
CA ILE A 241 -5.24 -20.31 11.07
C ILE A 241 -5.67 -21.66 11.63
N PRO A 242 -4.90 -22.25 12.56
CA PRO A 242 -5.11 -23.62 13.02
C PRO A 242 -6.49 -23.89 13.61
N SER A 243 -7.15 -22.87 14.18
CA SER A 243 -8.51 -23.02 14.73
C SER A 243 -9.60 -23.22 13.65
N TRP A 244 -9.33 -22.88 12.39
CA TRP A 244 -10.25 -23.09 11.25
C TRP A 244 -9.75 -24.16 10.29
N ASP A 245 -8.45 -24.14 10.00
CA ASP A 245 -7.78 -25.15 9.18
C ASP A 245 -6.31 -25.26 9.61
N ALA A 246 -5.96 -26.40 10.19
CA ALA A 246 -4.60 -26.64 10.70
C ALA A 246 -3.61 -27.05 9.61
N GLU A 247 -4.10 -27.35 8.39
CA GLU A 247 -3.28 -27.93 7.31
C GLU A 247 -3.01 -26.92 6.19
N LEU A 248 -4.02 -26.10 5.84
CA LEU A 248 -3.97 -25.23 4.68
C LEU A 248 -4.08 -23.74 5.07
N PRO A 249 -3.27 -22.86 4.45
CA PRO A 249 -3.41 -21.42 4.62
C PRO A 249 -4.75 -20.93 4.05
N ALA A 250 -5.22 -19.79 4.52
CA ALA A 250 -6.54 -19.24 4.19
C ALA A 250 -6.80 -19.21 2.68
N THR A 251 -5.83 -18.77 1.88
CA THR A 251 -5.92 -18.72 0.41
C THR A 251 -6.22 -20.09 -0.24
N LEU A 252 -5.79 -21.20 0.37
CA LEU A 252 -5.94 -22.56 -0.18
C LEU A 252 -6.97 -23.40 0.58
N SER A 253 -7.64 -22.83 1.59
CA SER A 253 -8.57 -23.55 2.46
C SER A 253 -10.03 -23.35 2.04
N HIS A 254 -10.68 -24.41 1.61
CA HIS A 254 -12.12 -24.41 1.34
C HIS A 254 -12.94 -24.10 2.60
N LYS A 255 -12.49 -24.54 3.80
CA LYS A 255 -13.16 -24.22 5.08
C LYS A 255 -13.18 -22.71 5.32
N ILE A 256 -12.14 -21.99 4.88
CA ILE A 256 -12.00 -20.55 5.11
C ILE A 256 -12.69 -19.77 3.98
N LEU A 257 -12.34 -19.98 2.71
CA LEU A 257 -12.90 -19.18 1.62
C LEU A 257 -14.37 -19.49 1.36
N THR A 258 -14.70 -20.75 1.22
CA THR A 258 -16.09 -21.15 1.00
C THR A 258 -16.89 -21.14 2.31
N GLY A 259 -16.36 -21.73 3.38
CA GLY A 259 -17.07 -21.87 4.65
C GLY A 259 -17.27 -20.54 5.38
N GLN A 260 -16.19 -19.81 5.70
CA GLN A 260 -16.31 -18.58 6.48
C GLN A 260 -16.73 -17.39 5.60
N LEU A 261 -16.08 -17.17 4.42
CA LEU A 261 -16.33 -15.97 3.63
C LEU A 261 -17.61 -16.08 2.80
N ARG A 262 -17.78 -17.13 1.98
CA ARG A 262 -18.98 -17.27 1.12
C ARG A 262 -20.23 -17.57 1.92
N GLN A 263 -20.17 -18.60 2.80
CA GLN A 263 -21.38 -19.10 3.46
C GLN A 263 -21.72 -18.34 4.73
N LYS A 264 -20.76 -18.18 5.66
CA LYS A 264 -21.01 -17.55 6.96
C LYS A 264 -21.16 -16.03 6.87
N LEU A 265 -20.26 -15.34 6.14
CA LEU A 265 -20.34 -13.89 5.93
C LEU A 265 -21.24 -13.50 4.76
N GLY A 266 -21.68 -14.45 3.92
CA GLY A 266 -22.61 -14.20 2.80
C GLY A 266 -22.01 -13.38 1.66
N PHE A 267 -20.67 -13.37 1.48
CA PHE A 267 -20.05 -12.58 0.43
C PHE A 267 -20.33 -13.16 -0.96
N SER A 268 -20.95 -12.35 -1.84
CA SER A 268 -21.31 -12.75 -3.21
C SER A 268 -20.38 -12.18 -4.29
N GLY A 269 -19.51 -11.21 -3.96
CA GLY A 269 -18.55 -10.59 -4.88
C GLY A 269 -17.36 -11.48 -5.25
N LEU A 270 -16.33 -10.91 -5.86
CA LEU A 270 -15.12 -11.63 -6.26
C LEU A 270 -14.21 -11.96 -5.05
N ILE A 271 -13.77 -13.21 -4.97
CA ILE A 271 -12.65 -13.60 -4.10
C ILE A 271 -11.39 -13.65 -4.94
N THR A 272 -10.42 -12.78 -4.65
CA THR A 272 -9.08 -12.81 -5.26
C THR A 272 -8.06 -13.37 -4.30
N THR A 273 -7.10 -14.14 -4.78
CA THR A 273 -5.93 -14.47 -3.96
C THR A 273 -5.08 -13.23 -3.74
N ASP A 274 -4.26 -13.20 -2.70
CA ASP A 274 -3.05 -12.38 -2.71
C ASP A 274 -2.07 -12.95 -3.76
N ALA A 275 -0.96 -12.27 -4.00
CA ALA A 275 -0.02 -12.63 -5.05
C ALA A 275 0.54 -14.06 -4.87
N LEU A 276 0.22 -14.97 -5.79
CA LEU A 276 0.63 -16.38 -5.68
C LEU A 276 2.15 -16.59 -5.86
N VAL A 277 2.89 -15.58 -6.33
CA VAL A 277 4.37 -15.58 -6.37
C VAL A 277 5.00 -15.41 -4.98
N MET A 278 4.24 -15.01 -3.95
CA MET A 278 4.77 -14.80 -2.60
C MET A 278 5.32 -16.11 -2.00
N GLY A 279 6.45 -15.96 -1.26
CA GLY A 279 7.20 -17.10 -0.72
C GLY A 279 6.38 -18.03 0.17
N ALA A 280 5.43 -17.51 0.94
CA ALA A 280 4.51 -18.30 1.77
C ALA A 280 3.75 -19.38 0.98
N ILE A 281 3.47 -19.15 -0.30
CA ILE A 281 2.72 -20.05 -1.18
C ILE A 281 3.64 -20.69 -2.22
N ALA A 282 4.37 -19.90 -3.01
CA ALA A 282 5.16 -20.40 -4.13
C ALA A 282 6.19 -21.45 -3.72
N ASN A 283 6.90 -21.22 -2.59
CA ASN A 283 7.94 -22.13 -2.11
C ASN A 283 7.38 -23.45 -1.52
N ARG A 284 6.14 -23.44 -1.03
CA ARG A 284 5.56 -24.61 -0.34
C ARG A 284 4.71 -25.49 -1.25
N TYR A 285 3.96 -24.89 -2.18
CA TYR A 285 2.96 -25.61 -2.98
C TYR A 285 3.32 -25.68 -4.47
N GLY A 286 4.23 -24.79 -4.94
CA GLY A 286 4.67 -24.74 -6.33
C GLY A 286 3.70 -24.05 -7.29
N ALA A 287 4.20 -23.80 -8.52
CA ALA A 287 3.55 -22.92 -9.51
C ALA A 287 2.23 -23.46 -10.08
N SER A 288 2.10 -24.79 -10.22
CA SER A 288 0.93 -25.42 -10.83
C SER A 288 -0.10 -25.92 -9.81
N VAL A 289 0.34 -26.25 -8.58
CA VAL A 289 -0.54 -26.85 -7.56
C VAL A 289 -1.31 -25.77 -6.79
N ALA A 290 -0.63 -24.67 -6.38
CA ALA A 290 -1.25 -23.61 -5.62
C ALA A 290 -2.47 -22.96 -6.32
N PRO A 291 -2.42 -22.63 -7.63
CA PRO A 291 -3.59 -22.08 -8.33
C PRO A 291 -4.79 -23.03 -8.34
N VAL A 292 -4.56 -24.34 -8.55
CA VAL A 292 -5.63 -25.36 -8.53
C VAL A 292 -6.29 -25.40 -7.15
N MET A 293 -5.48 -25.46 -6.07
CA MET A 293 -6.00 -25.47 -4.70
C MET A 293 -6.77 -24.20 -4.36
N ALA A 294 -6.32 -23.02 -4.84
CA ALA A 294 -7.03 -21.77 -4.63
C ALA A 294 -8.41 -21.77 -5.30
N VAL A 295 -8.54 -22.29 -6.53
CA VAL A 295 -9.85 -22.45 -7.19
C VAL A 295 -10.74 -23.42 -6.44
N GLU A 296 -10.22 -24.54 -5.95
CA GLU A 296 -10.94 -25.51 -5.11
C GLU A 296 -11.40 -24.88 -3.79
N ALA A 297 -10.58 -24.03 -3.19
CA ALA A 297 -10.92 -23.30 -1.97
C ALA A 297 -12.07 -22.30 -2.17
N GLY A 298 -12.24 -21.78 -3.37
CA GLY A 298 -13.31 -20.83 -3.69
C GLY A 298 -12.86 -19.51 -4.30
N ALA A 299 -11.56 -19.33 -4.62
CA ALA A 299 -11.06 -18.13 -5.28
C ALA A 299 -11.60 -18.00 -6.71
N ASP A 300 -11.99 -16.80 -7.10
CA ASP A 300 -12.47 -16.46 -8.46
C ASP A 300 -11.34 -15.88 -9.32
N ILE A 301 -10.38 -15.20 -8.69
CA ILE A 301 -9.22 -14.58 -9.34
C ILE A 301 -7.93 -15.15 -8.75
N LEU A 302 -7.02 -15.53 -9.63
CA LEU A 302 -5.66 -15.97 -9.34
C LEU A 302 -4.71 -14.82 -9.65
N LEU A 303 -4.34 -14.06 -8.60
CA LEU A 303 -3.51 -12.88 -8.73
C LEU A 303 -2.03 -13.26 -8.80
N MET A 304 -1.32 -12.77 -9.81
CA MET A 304 0.11 -12.95 -10.00
C MET A 304 0.58 -14.41 -9.82
N PRO A 305 0.06 -15.37 -10.59
CA PRO A 305 0.64 -16.71 -10.57
C PRO A 305 2.08 -16.66 -11.11
N VAL A 306 2.91 -17.63 -10.70
CA VAL A 306 4.32 -17.73 -11.13
C VAL A 306 4.43 -17.86 -12.65
N ASP A 307 3.57 -18.69 -13.26
CA ASP A 307 3.46 -18.87 -14.72
C ASP A 307 1.98 -18.91 -15.12
N PRO A 308 1.49 -17.91 -15.88
CA PRO A 308 0.08 -17.87 -16.28
C PRO A 308 -0.33 -19.01 -17.20
N GLN A 309 0.53 -19.43 -18.14
CA GLN A 309 0.24 -20.53 -19.07
C GLN A 309 0.14 -21.87 -18.33
N GLU A 310 1.11 -22.14 -17.44
CA GLU A 310 1.10 -23.34 -16.61
C GLU A 310 -0.12 -23.36 -15.68
N THR A 311 -0.47 -22.23 -15.11
CA THR A 311 -1.66 -22.06 -14.27
C THR A 311 -2.94 -22.42 -15.02
N ILE A 312 -3.13 -21.87 -16.23
CA ILE A 312 -4.30 -22.19 -17.06
C ILE A 312 -4.35 -23.69 -17.37
N ASN A 313 -3.23 -24.27 -17.80
CA ASN A 313 -3.14 -25.69 -18.11
C ASN A 313 -3.45 -26.58 -16.90
N ALA A 314 -2.90 -26.25 -15.72
CA ALA A 314 -3.12 -27.02 -14.50
C ALA A 314 -4.58 -26.99 -14.05
N VAL A 315 -5.23 -25.83 -14.09
CA VAL A 315 -6.66 -25.70 -13.74
C VAL A 315 -7.53 -26.45 -14.77
N CYS A 316 -7.24 -26.35 -16.08
CA CYS A 316 -7.96 -27.10 -17.10
C CYS A 316 -7.84 -28.61 -16.88
N THR A 317 -6.64 -29.12 -16.60
CA THR A 317 -6.40 -30.53 -16.28
C THR A 317 -7.17 -30.96 -15.04
N ALA A 318 -7.24 -30.13 -14.01
CA ALA A 318 -8.03 -30.42 -12.82
C ALA A 318 -9.54 -30.47 -13.10
N VAL A 319 -10.04 -29.67 -14.03
CA VAL A 319 -11.44 -29.74 -14.49
C VAL A 319 -11.68 -31.01 -15.33
N GLU A 320 -10.81 -31.33 -16.26
CA GLU A 320 -10.93 -32.50 -17.13
C GLU A 320 -10.86 -33.82 -16.35
N SER A 321 -10.07 -33.87 -15.29
CA SER A 321 -10.00 -35.00 -14.37
C SER A 321 -11.17 -35.09 -13.39
N GLY A 322 -12.07 -34.09 -13.36
CA GLY A 322 -13.21 -34.04 -12.45
C GLY A 322 -12.87 -33.57 -11.03
N ARG A 323 -11.64 -33.14 -10.78
CA ARG A 323 -11.22 -32.54 -9.50
C ARG A 323 -11.90 -31.20 -9.23
N ILE A 324 -12.05 -30.36 -10.24
CA ILE A 324 -12.83 -29.12 -10.22
C ILE A 324 -14.03 -29.29 -11.16
N SER A 325 -15.23 -28.87 -10.73
CA SER A 325 -16.40 -28.94 -11.62
C SER A 325 -16.40 -27.80 -12.65
N ARG A 326 -16.95 -28.04 -13.84
CA ARG A 326 -17.16 -26.98 -14.85
C ARG A 326 -18.05 -25.87 -14.33
N SER A 327 -19.04 -26.18 -13.48
CA SER A 327 -19.90 -25.20 -12.84
C SER A 327 -19.11 -24.24 -11.95
N ARG A 328 -18.09 -24.73 -11.23
CA ARG A 328 -17.23 -23.88 -10.40
C ARG A 328 -16.48 -22.83 -11.23
N ILE A 329 -15.93 -23.21 -12.39
CA ILE A 329 -15.28 -22.26 -13.30
C ILE A 329 -16.31 -21.26 -13.83
N ARG A 330 -17.47 -21.74 -14.30
CA ARG A 330 -18.54 -20.89 -14.80
C ARG A 330 -18.98 -19.85 -13.78
N GLU A 331 -19.20 -20.24 -12.53
CA GLU A 331 -19.56 -19.31 -11.44
C GLU A 331 -18.53 -18.21 -11.23
N SER A 332 -17.25 -18.52 -11.32
CA SER A 332 -16.19 -17.53 -11.25
C SER A 332 -16.26 -16.55 -12.43
N VAL A 333 -16.41 -17.07 -13.65
CA VAL A 333 -16.50 -16.21 -14.84
C VAL A 333 -17.74 -15.32 -14.82
N GLU A 334 -18.87 -15.82 -14.33
CA GLU A 334 -20.08 -15.02 -14.15
C GLU A 334 -19.88 -13.83 -13.20
N ARG A 335 -19.18 -14.05 -12.05
CA ARG A 335 -18.80 -12.95 -11.14
C ARG A 335 -17.82 -11.99 -11.78
N ILE A 336 -16.85 -12.48 -12.54
CA ILE A 336 -15.88 -11.65 -13.29
C ILE A 336 -16.64 -10.80 -14.33
N TRP A 337 -17.62 -11.34 -15.05
CA TRP A 337 -18.46 -10.59 -16.00
C TRP A 337 -19.27 -9.49 -15.32
N GLN A 338 -19.84 -9.77 -14.15
CA GLN A 338 -20.53 -8.74 -13.35
C GLN A 338 -19.57 -7.61 -12.97
N ALA A 339 -18.35 -7.93 -12.50
CA ALA A 339 -17.34 -6.94 -12.15
C ALA A 339 -16.88 -6.13 -13.37
N LYS A 340 -16.59 -6.78 -14.50
CA LYS A 340 -16.21 -6.11 -15.76
C LYS A 340 -17.33 -5.21 -16.29
N SER A 341 -18.58 -5.64 -16.19
CA SER A 341 -19.73 -4.84 -16.63
C SER A 341 -19.90 -3.56 -15.80
N LYS A 342 -19.59 -3.63 -14.50
CA LYS A 342 -19.65 -2.48 -13.59
C LYS A 342 -18.55 -1.46 -13.86
N SER A 343 -17.33 -1.93 -14.14
CA SER A 343 -16.12 -1.11 -14.12
C SER A 343 -15.57 -0.76 -15.50
N HIS A 344 -16.20 -1.23 -16.58
CA HIS A 344 -15.72 -0.95 -17.94
C HIS A 344 -16.10 0.48 -18.36
N GLN A 345 -15.12 1.37 -18.38
CA GLN A 345 -15.23 2.72 -18.90
C GLN A 345 -14.15 2.95 -19.97
N PRO A 346 -14.45 3.60 -21.09
CA PRO A 346 -13.42 3.99 -22.06
C PRO A 346 -12.54 5.08 -21.46
N VAL A 347 -11.23 4.85 -21.44
CA VAL A 347 -10.24 5.84 -20.99
C VAL A 347 -9.93 6.80 -22.12
N ASN A 348 -10.00 8.09 -21.84
CA ASN A 348 -9.46 9.12 -22.73
C ASN A 348 -8.12 9.62 -22.14
N PRO A 349 -6.96 9.21 -22.71
CA PRO A 349 -5.65 9.54 -22.15
C PRO A 349 -5.33 11.04 -22.16
N THR A 350 -6.10 11.88 -22.87
CA THR A 350 -5.87 13.33 -22.89
C THR A 350 -6.50 14.05 -21.69
N ASN A 351 -7.47 13.44 -21.01
CA ASN A 351 -8.20 14.08 -19.92
C ASN A 351 -7.60 13.82 -18.53
N PHE A 352 -6.55 12.97 -18.42
CA PHE A 352 -5.99 12.63 -17.11
C PHE A 352 -5.39 13.85 -16.39
N ILE A 353 -4.79 14.80 -17.11
CA ILE A 353 -4.18 16.00 -16.52
C ILE A 353 -5.21 16.85 -15.77
N GLU A 354 -6.43 16.95 -16.32
CA GLU A 354 -7.51 17.71 -15.70
C GLU A 354 -8.18 16.96 -14.52
N SER A 355 -7.93 15.64 -14.42
CA SER A 355 -8.60 14.77 -13.48
C SER A 355 -7.71 14.29 -12.33
N THR A 356 -6.38 14.53 -12.40
CA THR A 356 -5.42 14.12 -11.36
C THR A 356 -4.85 15.31 -10.61
N ALA A 357 -4.46 15.09 -9.36
CA ALA A 357 -3.82 16.07 -8.48
C ALA A 357 -4.52 17.45 -8.44
N GLN A 358 -5.85 17.45 -8.44
CA GLN A 358 -6.64 18.67 -8.37
C GLN A 358 -6.46 19.39 -7.02
N ASN A 359 -6.71 20.71 -6.99
CA ASN A 359 -6.54 21.53 -5.78
C ASN A 359 -7.31 21.00 -4.58
N ASP A 360 -8.51 20.46 -4.77
CA ASP A 360 -9.32 19.89 -3.67
C ASP A 360 -8.65 18.62 -3.07
N ALA A 361 -8.07 17.78 -3.91
CA ALA A 361 -7.33 16.59 -3.49
C ALA A 361 -6.04 16.96 -2.74
N LEU A 362 -5.30 17.94 -3.24
CA LEU A 362 -4.09 18.44 -2.59
C LEU A 362 -4.42 19.13 -1.25
N ASN A 363 -5.48 19.93 -1.19
CA ASN A 363 -5.95 20.54 0.05
C ASN A 363 -6.36 19.48 1.08
N THR A 364 -7.15 18.49 0.67
CA THR A 364 -7.53 17.36 1.54
C THR A 364 -6.29 16.63 2.09
N THR A 365 -5.27 16.41 1.25
CA THR A 365 -4.01 15.80 1.68
C THR A 365 -3.32 16.63 2.76
N VAL A 366 -3.21 17.94 2.55
CA VAL A 366 -2.58 18.86 3.51
C VAL A 366 -3.38 18.93 4.82
N GLU A 367 -4.71 19.01 4.75
CA GLU A 367 -5.58 19.01 5.92
C GLU A 367 -5.42 17.72 6.76
N ILE A 368 -5.40 16.55 6.13
CA ILE A 368 -5.17 15.28 6.83
C ILE A 368 -3.79 15.29 7.50
N LEU A 369 -2.74 15.74 6.81
CA LEU A 369 -1.40 15.84 7.36
C LEU A 369 -1.35 16.75 8.58
N GLN A 370 -1.94 17.94 8.52
CA GLN A 370 -1.98 18.91 9.61
C GLN A 370 -2.75 18.37 10.84
N HIS A 371 -3.92 17.77 10.64
CA HIS A 371 -4.74 17.25 11.73
C HIS A 371 -4.17 15.97 12.38
N SER A 372 -3.36 15.19 11.64
CA SER A 372 -2.74 13.96 12.15
C SER A 372 -1.34 14.17 12.74
N GLN A 373 -0.71 15.32 12.57
CA GLN A 373 0.62 15.62 13.12
C GLN A 373 0.66 15.46 14.65
N ILE A 374 1.81 14.99 15.14
CA ILE A 374 2.15 15.03 16.56
C ILE A 374 3.30 16.03 16.74
N ILE A 375 3.09 16.99 17.62
CA ILE A 375 4.05 18.07 17.91
C ILE A 375 4.61 17.85 19.30
N HIS A 376 5.95 17.83 19.43
CA HIS A 376 6.66 17.79 20.69
C HIS A 376 7.41 19.11 20.91
N GLY A 377 7.27 19.69 22.10
CA GLY A 377 7.89 20.98 22.39
C GLY A 377 7.23 22.17 21.68
N SER A 378 7.95 23.26 21.57
CA SER A 378 7.52 24.47 20.84
C SER A 378 8.27 24.58 19.53
N ALA A 379 7.67 25.20 18.52
CA ALA A 379 8.33 25.46 17.23
C ALA A 379 9.71 26.11 17.42
N LEU A 380 10.64 25.83 16.52
CA LEU A 380 11.92 26.52 16.44
C LEU A 380 11.66 28.01 16.13
N SER A 381 11.79 28.87 17.14
CA SER A 381 11.60 30.31 16.89
C SER A 381 12.71 30.81 15.96
N LEU A 382 12.33 31.65 15.00
CA LEU A 382 13.27 32.39 14.13
C LEU A 382 14.37 33.09 14.94
N ASP A 383 14.06 33.61 16.14
CA ASP A 383 15.04 34.20 17.04
C ASP A 383 16.05 33.21 17.58
N LYS A 384 15.66 31.98 17.89
CA LYS A 384 16.60 30.91 18.27
C LYS A 384 17.52 30.56 17.09
N LEU A 385 16.98 30.43 15.88
CA LEU A 385 17.76 30.20 14.66
C LEU A 385 18.72 31.35 14.35
N ILE A 386 18.26 32.62 14.47
CA ILE A 386 19.08 33.80 14.24
C ILE A 386 20.18 33.92 15.31
N ASN A 387 19.89 33.62 16.56
CA ASN A 387 20.87 33.63 17.63
C ASN A 387 21.92 32.52 17.47
N THR A 388 21.51 31.33 17.05
CA THR A 388 22.42 30.22 16.67
C THR A 388 23.30 30.64 15.48
N ARG A 389 22.72 31.27 14.45
CA ARG A 389 23.49 31.86 13.33
C ARG A 389 24.48 32.95 13.77
N LYS A 390 24.09 33.86 14.67
CA LYS A 390 25.01 34.88 15.21
C LYS A 390 26.17 34.26 16.00
N LEU A 391 25.92 33.16 16.71
CA LEU A 391 26.95 32.39 17.39
C LEU A 391 27.82 31.62 16.38
N SER A 392 27.24 31.05 15.32
CA SER A 392 27.96 30.36 14.26
C SER A 392 28.86 31.28 13.44
N TYR A 393 28.45 32.55 13.18
CA TYR A 393 29.32 33.54 12.54
C TYR A 393 30.58 33.88 13.35
N LYS A 394 30.52 33.72 14.69
CA LYS A 394 31.66 33.93 15.57
C LYS A 394 32.52 32.67 15.76
N SER A 395 31.99 31.46 15.50
CA SER A 395 32.61 30.16 15.83
C SER A 395 32.79 29.22 14.65
N ALA A 396 32.47 29.62 13.41
CA ALA A 396 32.45 28.74 12.22
C ALA A 396 31.58 27.47 12.37
N LEU A 397 30.57 27.52 13.23
CA LEU A 397 29.62 26.41 13.40
C LEU A 397 28.65 26.37 12.21
N ASN A 398 28.67 25.27 11.45
CA ASN A 398 27.73 25.05 10.36
C ASN A 398 26.47 24.34 10.89
N LEU A 399 25.28 24.83 10.51
CA LEU A 399 24.02 24.13 10.79
C LEU A 399 23.91 22.90 9.91
N ARG A 400 23.58 21.76 10.49
CA ARG A 400 23.51 20.48 9.78
C ARG A 400 22.07 19.98 9.67
N ASN A 401 21.62 19.67 8.44
CA ASN A 401 20.42 18.90 8.16
C ASN A 401 20.82 17.46 7.91
N LEU A 402 20.56 16.56 8.85
CA LEU A 402 20.91 15.15 8.76
C LEU A 402 19.69 14.32 8.43
N ILE A 403 19.67 13.70 7.26
CA ILE A 403 18.57 12.87 6.77
C ILE A 403 18.98 11.40 6.89
N VAL A 404 18.13 10.60 7.55
CA VAL A 404 18.27 9.14 7.66
C VAL A 404 17.16 8.49 6.87
N VAL A 405 17.54 7.64 5.91
CA VAL A 405 16.64 6.93 4.99
C VAL A 405 17.18 5.53 4.71
N ASP A 406 16.32 4.59 4.31
CA ASP A 406 16.74 3.21 4.03
C ASP A 406 17.69 3.13 2.82
N ASP A 407 17.22 3.55 1.66
CA ASP A 407 17.97 3.56 0.40
C ASP A 407 17.55 4.77 -0.44
N LEU A 408 18.49 5.71 -0.63
CA LEU A 408 18.22 6.95 -1.36
C LEU A 408 17.88 6.69 -2.84
N PHE A 409 18.48 5.68 -3.45
CA PHE A 409 18.23 5.35 -4.87
C PHE A 409 16.85 4.73 -5.11
N LEU A 410 16.21 4.22 -4.07
CA LEU A 410 14.87 3.65 -4.11
C LEU A 410 13.78 4.58 -3.54
N CYS A 411 14.15 5.83 -3.20
CA CYS A 411 13.23 6.80 -2.61
C CYS A 411 12.73 7.80 -3.64
N ASP A 412 11.50 7.67 -4.11
CA ASP A 412 10.87 8.62 -5.04
C ASP A 412 10.52 9.96 -4.38
N PHE A 413 10.45 10.02 -3.05
CA PHE A 413 10.06 11.21 -2.28
C PHE A 413 11.25 12.07 -1.81
N LEU A 414 12.50 11.60 -1.96
CA LEU A 414 13.71 12.36 -1.62
C LEU A 414 14.53 12.64 -2.87
N ASN A 415 14.44 13.86 -3.36
CA ASN A 415 15.30 14.37 -4.42
C ASN A 415 15.80 15.78 -4.04
N LYS A 416 16.68 16.36 -4.83
CA LYS A 416 17.26 17.68 -4.55
C LYS A 416 16.26 18.84 -4.45
N LEU A 417 15.03 18.66 -4.91
CA LEU A 417 13.94 19.64 -4.83
C LEU A 417 12.96 19.31 -3.69
N ALA A 418 13.14 18.19 -3.01
CA ALA A 418 12.27 17.79 -1.90
C ALA A 418 12.31 18.83 -0.76
N PRO A 419 11.17 19.13 -0.11
CA PRO A 419 11.12 20.07 1.00
C PRO A 419 12.09 19.73 2.14
N ALA A 420 12.34 18.44 2.42
CA ALA A 420 13.32 17.99 3.40
C ALA A 420 14.75 18.47 3.10
N MET A 421 15.04 18.76 1.83
CA MET A 421 16.33 19.32 1.38
C MET A 421 16.28 20.84 1.30
N THR A 422 15.25 21.38 0.65
CA THR A 422 15.21 22.79 0.24
C THR A 422 14.84 23.75 1.37
N LEU A 423 13.89 23.39 2.24
CA LEU A 423 13.49 24.26 3.35
C LEU A 423 14.61 24.45 4.39
N PRO A 424 15.28 23.38 4.88
CA PRO A 424 16.44 23.56 5.75
C PRO A 424 17.58 24.34 5.07
N ALA A 425 17.84 24.12 3.78
CA ALA A 425 18.87 24.86 3.05
C ALA A 425 18.58 26.37 3.00
N GLN A 426 17.31 26.79 2.82
CA GLN A 426 16.90 28.20 2.90
C GLN A 426 17.12 28.78 4.31
N MET A 427 17.06 27.95 5.34
CA MET A 427 17.38 28.33 6.73
C MET A 427 18.87 28.26 7.05
N GLY A 428 19.72 27.89 6.08
CA GLY A 428 21.17 27.88 6.19
C GLY A 428 21.76 26.58 6.74
N TYR A 429 21.01 25.48 6.69
CA TYR A 429 21.51 24.14 7.00
C TYR A 429 22.21 23.52 5.79
N GLU A 430 23.29 22.81 6.04
CA GLU A 430 23.96 21.93 5.07
C GLU A 430 23.43 20.50 5.21
N THR A 431 23.04 19.89 4.09
CA THR A 431 22.42 18.56 4.14
C THR A 431 23.45 17.45 4.01
N GLN A 432 23.34 16.47 4.89
CA GLN A 432 24.01 15.17 4.85
C GLN A 432 22.96 14.06 4.86
N ILE A 433 23.16 13.00 4.07
CA ILE A 433 22.25 11.86 3.97
C ILE A 433 22.97 10.60 4.46
N ILE A 434 22.29 9.81 5.25
CA ILE A 434 22.71 8.50 5.75
C ILE A 434 21.71 7.47 5.24
N ASP A 435 22.20 6.49 4.52
CA ASP A 435 21.43 5.36 3.98
C ASP A 435 22.24 4.05 4.06
N CYS A 436 21.71 2.95 3.52
CA CYS A 436 22.37 1.64 3.52
C CYS A 436 23.71 1.63 2.74
N HIS A 437 23.98 2.64 1.91
CA HIS A 437 25.22 2.77 1.15
C HIS A 437 26.26 3.65 1.87
N THR A 438 25.88 4.33 2.95
CA THR A 438 26.74 5.24 3.70
C THR A 438 27.66 4.46 4.65
N GLN A 439 28.97 4.60 4.50
CA GLN A 439 29.93 4.02 5.45
C GLN A 439 29.76 4.62 6.84
N ALA A 440 29.82 3.76 7.86
CA ALA A 440 29.47 3.98 9.26
C ALA A 440 29.61 5.42 9.81
N ILE A 441 28.59 5.82 10.56
CA ILE A 441 28.33 7.09 11.29
C ILE A 441 29.48 7.49 12.27
N SER A 442 30.62 6.78 12.29
CA SER A 442 31.72 7.00 13.25
C SER A 442 32.33 8.39 13.20
N ASN A 443 32.22 9.13 12.10
CA ASN A 443 32.92 10.39 11.84
C ASN A 443 32.03 11.63 11.77
N LEU A 444 30.85 11.63 12.45
CA LEU A 444 30.08 12.87 12.58
C LEU A 444 30.89 13.89 13.38
N GLU A 445 31.23 14.98 12.71
CA GLU A 445 31.88 16.13 13.38
C GLU A 445 30.99 16.64 14.52
N GLN A 446 31.58 16.87 15.69
CA GLN A 446 30.90 17.40 16.87
C GLN A 446 30.76 18.93 16.78
N ASN A 447 29.91 19.49 17.61
CA ASN A 447 29.60 20.92 17.71
C ASN A 447 28.87 21.51 16.48
N HIS A 448 28.04 20.71 15.80
CA HIS A 448 27.18 21.17 14.73
C HIS A 448 25.71 21.05 15.13
N PRO A 449 24.99 22.20 15.41
CA PRO A 449 23.55 22.15 15.66
C PRO A 449 22.82 21.42 14.52
N THR A 450 22.14 20.34 14.85
CA THR A 450 21.63 19.38 13.88
C THR A 450 20.11 19.31 13.92
N LEU A 451 19.47 19.53 12.75
CA LEU A 451 18.13 19.06 12.45
C LEU A 451 18.24 17.61 11.97
N LEU A 452 17.67 16.67 12.72
CA LEU A 452 17.62 15.26 12.36
C LEU A 452 16.26 14.94 11.71
N GLN A 453 16.28 14.48 10.46
CA GLN A 453 15.09 14.00 9.74
C GLN A 453 15.20 12.50 9.51
N MET A 454 14.21 11.73 9.96
CA MET A 454 14.21 10.27 9.88
C MET A 454 13.01 9.79 9.07
N PHE A 455 13.27 9.04 8.00
CA PHE A 455 12.27 8.44 7.13
C PHE A 455 12.19 6.94 7.42
N ILE A 456 11.39 6.57 8.43
CA ILE A 456 11.29 5.20 8.92
C ILE A 456 9.84 4.74 8.91
N ARG A 457 9.53 3.84 7.99
CA ARG A 457 8.22 3.22 7.83
C ARG A 457 8.40 1.70 7.78
N GLY A 458 7.46 0.94 8.35
CA GLY A 458 7.36 -0.50 8.11
C GLY A 458 7.25 -0.77 6.61
N ASN A 459 8.08 -1.65 6.09
CA ASN A 459 8.12 -1.98 4.67
C ASN A 459 8.06 -3.50 4.50
N PRO A 460 7.06 -4.05 3.76
CA PRO A 460 7.09 -5.44 3.30
C PRO A 460 8.43 -5.73 2.60
N PHE A 461 8.95 -6.93 2.76
CA PHE A 461 10.26 -7.41 2.26
C PHE A 461 11.50 -6.83 2.95
N ARG A 462 11.40 -5.73 3.72
CA ARG A 462 12.53 -5.09 4.38
C ARG A 462 12.18 -4.79 5.82
N SER A 463 12.93 -5.40 6.73
CA SER A 463 12.83 -5.02 8.13
C SER A 463 13.33 -3.58 8.30
N SER A 464 12.52 -2.72 8.93
CA SER A 464 12.99 -1.38 9.35
C SER A 464 13.87 -1.44 10.60
N ALA A 465 14.12 -2.61 11.18
CA ALA A 465 14.78 -2.76 12.46
C ALA A 465 16.24 -2.24 12.47
N GLU A 466 17.01 -2.54 11.43
CA GLU A 466 18.41 -2.06 11.33
C GLU A 466 18.48 -0.55 11.14
N LEU A 467 17.62 0.00 10.28
CA LEU A 467 17.51 1.44 10.07
C LEU A 467 17.04 2.14 11.34
N THR A 468 16.06 1.58 12.04
CA THR A 468 15.56 2.13 13.31
C THR A 468 16.66 2.14 14.37
N LYS A 469 17.44 1.07 14.48
CA LYS A 469 18.57 0.98 15.40
C LYS A 469 19.66 1.99 15.07
N ALA A 470 20.03 2.11 13.80
CA ALA A 470 21.03 3.09 13.34
C ALA A 470 20.57 4.53 13.64
N ALA A 471 19.28 4.83 13.39
CA ALA A 471 18.68 6.12 13.71
C ALA A 471 18.66 6.38 15.23
N GLU A 472 18.35 5.39 16.04
CA GLU A 472 18.36 5.47 17.51
C GLU A 472 19.78 5.75 18.07
N ASP A 473 20.77 5.03 17.58
CA ASP A 473 22.18 5.22 17.98
C ASP A 473 22.65 6.64 17.62
N LEU A 474 22.29 7.12 16.44
CA LEU A 474 22.58 8.47 15.98
C LEU A 474 21.87 9.52 16.85
N PHE A 475 20.58 9.33 17.13
CA PHE A 475 19.78 10.20 17.98
C PHE A 475 20.38 10.33 19.39
N LYS A 476 20.75 9.19 20.01
CA LYS A 476 21.41 9.16 21.33
C LYS A 476 22.77 9.87 21.30
N LYS A 477 23.54 9.71 20.23
CA LYS A 477 24.82 10.40 20.05
C LYS A 477 24.61 11.92 20.02
N LEU A 478 23.67 12.41 19.19
CA LEU A 478 23.36 13.84 19.06
C LEU A 478 22.82 14.44 20.37
N LEU A 479 22.06 13.67 21.15
CA LEU A 479 21.62 14.08 22.50
C LEU A 479 22.77 14.19 23.49
N THR A 480 23.74 13.25 23.42
CA THR A 480 24.90 13.22 24.33
C THR A 480 25.88 14.34 24.05
N THR A 481 26.04 14.74 22.78
CA THR A 481 26.92 15.85 22.38
C THR A 481 26.24 17.21 22.44
N ASP A 482 24.95 17.26 22.80
CA ASP A 482 24.10 18.46 22.79
C ASP A 482 23.96 19.13 21.40
N ASP A 483 24.19 18.35 20.34
CA ASP A 483 24.10 18.80 18.95
C ASP A 483 22.67 18.72 18.38
N LEU A 484 21.76 17.95 19.00
CA LEU A 484 20.39 17.83 18.50
C LEU A 484 19.58 19.09 18.76
N GLN A 485 19.32 19.85 17.68
CA GLN A 485 18.55 21.09 17.74
C GLN A 485 17.05 20.86 17.57
N ALA A 486 16.67 19.95 16.68
CA ALA A 486 15.32 19.53 16.39
C ALA A 486 15.29 18.18 15.70
N PHE A 487 14.14 17.51 15.71
CA PHE A 487 13.97 16.30 14.93
C PHE A 487 12.63 16.27 14.19
N VAL A 488 12.59 15.53 13.07
CA VAL A 488 11.37 15.18 12.35
C VAL A 488 11.39 13.69 12.07
N LEU A 489 10.29 12.99 12.38
CA LEU A 489 10.09 11.60 12.03
C LEU A 489 8.93 11.47 11.06
N TYR A 490 9.20 10.84 9.91
CA TYR A 490 8.21 10.53 8.86
C TYR A 490 7.98 9.03 8.78
N GLY A 491 6.74 8.57 8.97
CA GLY A 491 6.37 7.18 8.79
C GLY A 491 5.63 6.54 9.96
N SER A 492 6.27 5.63 10.69
CA SER A 492 5.58 4.80 11.69
C SER A 492 5.47 5.46 13.06
N PRO A 493 4.24 5.53 13.66
CA PRO A 493 4.05 6.01 15.02
C PRO A 493 4.69 5.08 16.06
N TYR A 494 4.87 3.81 15.76
CA TYR A 494 5.53 2.84 16.65
C TYR A 494 7.03 3.14 16.80
N VAL A 495 7.66 3.62 15.74
CA VAL A 495 9.04 4.13 15.79
C VAL A 495 9.10 5.40 16.64
N LEU A 496 8.14 6.33 16.51
CA LEU A 496 8.08 7.52 17.35
C LEU A 496 8.05 7.19 18.84
N GLN A 497 7.31 6.17 19.25
CA GLN A 497 7.21 5.75 20.64
C GLN A 497 8.57 5.34 21.25
N GLN A 498 9.53 4.91 20.43
CA GLN A 498 10.88 4.58 20.89
C GLN A 498 11.73 5.83 21.16
N PHE A 499 11.46 6.94 20.46
CA PHE A 499 12.23 8.18 20.57
C PHE A 499 11.65 9.15 21.62
N ILE A 500 10.33 9.22 21.80
CA ILE A 500 9.67 10.15 22.74
C ILE A 500 10.26 10.07 24.16
N PRO A 501 10.50 8.89 24.77
CA PRO A 501 11.04 8.82 26.13
C PRO A 501 12.46 9.38 26.28
N LEU A 502 13.19 9.51 25.18
CA LEU A 502 14.57 10.01 25.15
C LEU A 502 14.63 11.52 24.94
N LEU A 503 13.51 12.14 24.54
CA LEU A 503 13.47 13.56 24.21
C LEU A 503 13.49 14.44 25.43
N LYS A 504 14.35 15.47 25.38
CA LYS A 504 14.29 16.58 26.33
C LYS A 504 13.12 17.50 25.94
N ALA A 505 12.43 18.09 26.91
CA ALA A 505 11.23 18.90 26.69
C ALA A 505 11.48 20.19 25.86
N ASP A 506 12.72 20.64 25.80
CA ASP A 506 13.16 21.85 25.08
C ASP A 506 13.57 21.57 23.62
N ILE A 507 13.67 20.32 23.20
CA ILE A 507 13.98 19.93 21.82
C ILE A 507 12.66 19.80 21.03
N PRO A 508 12.40 20.69 20.06
CA PRO A 508 11.22 20.58 19.21
C PRO A 508 11.28 19.37 18.31
N GLY A 509 10.13 18.71 18.14
CA GLY A 509 10.00 17.57 17.27
C GLY A 509 8.65 17.50 16.60
N ILE A 510 8.64 17.01 15.36
CA ILE A 510 7.42 16.78 14.58
C ILE A 510 7.39 15.31 14.12
N PHE A 511 6.23 14.71 14.24
CA PHE A 511 5.92 13.43 13.60
C PHE A 511 4.86 13.63 12.51
N SER A 512 5.11 13.00 11.36
CA SER A 512 4.17 12.91 10.24
C SER A 512 4.04 11.46 9.78
N TYR A 513 2.82 11.00 9.56
CA TYR A 513 2.56 9.65 9.02
C TYR A 513 3.07 9.48 7.59
N GLY A 514 3.04 10.55 6.77
CA GLY A 514 3.47 10.53 5.38
C GLY A 514 4.96 10.82 5.22
N GLN A 515 5.55 10.31 4.13
CA GLN A 515 6.94 10.57 3.72
C GLN A 515 7.03 11.44 2.45
N MET A 516 5.91 11.62 1.73
CA MET A 516 5.82 12.36 0.48
C MET A 516 6.19 13.86 0.66
N PRO A 517 6.47 14.58 -0.45
CA PRO A 517 6.87 16.00 -0.39
C PRO A 517 5.90 16.91 0.38
N SER A 518 4.58 16.69 0.27
CA SER A 518 3.58 17.45 1.03
C SER A 518 3.68 17.23 2.55
N ALA A 519 4.02 16.02 2.99
CA ALA A 519 4.25 15.70 4.39
C ALA A 519 5.53 16.39 4.93
N GLN A 520 6.59 16.41 4.12
CA GLN A 520 7.84 17.10 4.43
C GLN A 520 7.61 18.62 4.56
N ASP A 521 6.93 19.22 3.59
CA ASP A 521 6.61 20.66 3.60
C ASP A 521 5.78 21.02 4.84
N CYS A 522 4.71 20.27 5.10
CA CYS A 522 3.83 20.50 6.23
C CYS A 522 4.58 20.38 7.58
N ALA A 523 5.38 19.33 7.77
CA ALA A 523 6.12 19.10 9.01
C ALA A 523 7.20 20.18 9.24
N LEU A 524 7.95 20.54 8.21
CA LEU A 524 9.03 21.54 8.33
C LEU A 524 8.51 22.96 8.49
N ARG A 525 7.40 23.32 7.82
CA ARG A 525 6.76 24.61 8.07
C ARG A 525 6.25 24.73 9.50
N THR A 526 5.63 23.68 10.02
CA THR A 526 5.22 23.65 11.43
C THR A 526 6.44 23.77 12.36
N LEU A 527 7.52 23.06 12.07
CA LEU A 527 8.74 23.10 12.88
C LEU A 527 9.38 24.49 12.89
N PHE A 528 9.48 25.13 11.72
CA PHE A 528 10.11 26.44 11.58
C PHE A 528 9.16 27.63 11.88
N GLY A 529 7.86 27.37 12.05
CA GLY A 529 6.85 28.42 12.31
C GLY A 529 6.64 29.36 11.12
N ILE A 530 6.63 28.84 9.88
CA ILE A 530 6.50 29.60 8.61
C ILE A 530 5.29 29.15 7.79
#